data_de4f4b5481833f307cabf33fd991cdd5
#
_entry.id   de4f4b5481833f307cabf33fd991cdd5
#
_cell.length_a   1.000
_cell.length_b   1.000
_cell.length_c   1.000
_cell.angle_alpha   90.00
_cell.angle_beta   90.00
_cell.angle_gamma   90.00
#
_symmetry.space_group_name_H-M   'P 1'
#
loop_
_entity.id
_entity.type
_entity.pdbx_description
1 polymer ?
#
loop_
_entity_poly.entity_id
_entity_poly.type
_entity_poly.pdbx_seq_one_letter_code
_entity_poly.pdbx_strand_id
1 'polypeptide(L)'
;VTNPHPYFAPGGNPDGTRGGGPEHAVPGDQDTARAPLAMAHRGFSLDGLENSMAAFRAAVDLGFRHLETDVHTTADGVLVLFHDKTLDRVTQERGRIADLPAATVARARIGGTEPIPLFEELIAAFPDVRLNIDVKDWNSVDALASAIERHALHDRVLVASFSDRRRRAVLRQLSRPAAGSAGTVSNAVFVLLGPVLPATLMGFVARRALQGVHALQVPVRYGAVTVVTPGFVRRAHRHGLQVHVWTVNKPAEMHRLLDLGVDGIVTDRADLLKTVLTERGTWA
;
A
#
# COMPACT_ATOMS: atom_id res chain seq x y z
N VAL A 1 11.15 -20.63 6.08
CA VAL A 1 10.71 -19.25 6.31
C VAL A 1 11.42 -18.41 5.26
N THR A 2 10.71 -17.98 4.21
CA THR A 2 11.27 -17.08 3.20
C THR A 2 11.47 -15.71 3.84
N ASN A 3 12.65 -15.11 3.68
CA ASN A 3 12.94 -13.76 4.14
C ASN A 3 11.86 -12.81 3.57
N PRO A 4 11.20 -11.98 4.39
CA PRO A 4 10.18 -11.08 3.91
C PRO A 4 10.78 -10.12 2.89
N HIS A 5 10.00 -9.75 1.86
CA HIS A 5 10.44 -8.80 0.84
C HIS A 5 10.91 -7.48 1.50
N PRO A 6 11.98 -6.83 1.00
CA PRO A 6 12.55 -5.59 1.59
C PRO A 6 11.54 -4.48 1.82
N TYR A 7 10.51 -4.37 0.99
CA TYR A 7 9.39 -3.44 1.18
C TYR A 7 8.81 -3.48 2.60
N PHE A 8 8.78 -4.65 3.23
CA PHE A 8 8.23 -4.83 4.57
C PHE A 8 9.28 -4.75 5.68
N ALA A 9 10.55 -4.52 5.36
CA ALA A 9 11.58 -4.36 6.39
C ALA A 9 11.29 -3.12 7.26
N PRO A 10 11.60 -3.13 8.58
CA PRO A 10 11.59 -1.93 9.38
C PRO A 10 12.48 -0.87 8.70
N GLY A 11 12.07 0.41 8.71
CA GLY A 11 12.87 1.50 8.17
C GLY A 11 14.22 1.55 8.89
N GLY A 12 15.32 1.23 8.19
CA GLY A 12 16.66 1.43 8.72
C GLY A 12 16.88 2.94 8.92
N ASN A 13 17.48 3.30 10.05
CA ASN A 13 17.94 4.68 10.27
C ASN A 13 19.02 4.96 9.21
N PRO A 14 18.94 6.03 8.39
CA PRO A 14 19.94 6.31 7.34
C PRO A 14 21.35 6.56 7.89
N ASP A 15 21.50 6.84 9.18
CA ASP A 15 22.79 7.18 9.79
C ASP A 15 23.64 6.00 10.27
N GLY A 16 23.28 4.75 9.97
CA GLY A 16 24.14 3.59 10.27
C GLY A 16 24.54 3.40 11.74
N THR A 17 24.02 4.20 12.66
CA THR A 17 24.27 4.03 14.10
C THR A 17 23.38 2.92 14.64
N ARG A 18 23.93 1.71 14.71
CA ARG A 18 23.41 0.66 15.57
C ARG A 18 23.47 1.19 17.00
N GLY A 19 22.30 1.54 17.57
CA GLY A 19 22.20 1.79 19.00
C GLY A 19 22.67 0.53 19.73
N GLY A 20 23.86 0.58 20.32
CA GLY A 20 24.39 -0.45 21.18
C GLY A 20 23.56 -0.50 22.47
N GLY A 21 22.60 -1.42 22.54
CA GLY A 21 21.98 -1.87 23.78
C GLY A 21 22.61 -3.22 24.14
N PRO A 22 22.74 -3.57 25.45
CA PRO A 22 23.52 -4.71 25.88
C PRO A 22 22.95 -6.04 25.39
N GLU A 23 23.84 -6.89 24.88
CA GLU A 23 23.63 -8.31 24.62
C GLU A 23 23.23 -9.05 25.88
N HIS A 24 21.94 -9.25 26.08
CA HIS A 24 21.40 -10.39 26.84
C HIS A 24 20.21 -10.94 26.09
N ALA A 25 20.49 -11.72 25.04
CA ALA A 25 19.50 -12.56 24.42
C ALA A 25 19.19 -13.75 25.36
N VAL A 26 18.01 -13.79 25.93
CA VAL A 26 17.43 -14.97 26.53
C VAL A 26 16.94 -15.87 25.42
N PRO A 27 17.39 -17.12 25.27
CA PRO A 27 16.88 -18.04 24.26
C PRO A 27 15.51 -18.54 24.71
N GLY A 28 14.43 -18.12 24.07
CA GLY A 28 13.12 -18.68 24.32
C GLY A 28 11.88 -17.92 23.91
N ASP A 29 11.97 -16.72 23.33
CA ASP A 29 10.77 -16.03 22.88
C ASP A 29 10.97 -15.55 21.43
N GLN A 30 10.56 -16.40 20.47
CA GLN A 30 10.58 -16.08 19.03
C GLN A 30 9.25 -15.48 18.59
N ASP A 31 8.71 -14.54 19.33
CA ASP A 31 7.58 -13.73 18.89
C ASP A 31 7.87 -12.23 19.13
N THR A 32 8.96 -11.75 18.50
CA THR A 32 9.10 -10.29 18.32
C THR A 32 8.05 -9.88 17.31
N ALA A 33 6.84 -9.59 17.79
CA ALA A 33 5.75 -9.08 17.00
C ALA A 33 6.26 -7.87 16.20
N ARG A 34 6.36 -8.03 14.89
CA ARG A 34 6.82 -6.98 13.99
C ARG A 34 5.87 -5.80 14.12
N ALA A 35 6.42 -4.58 14.26
CA ALA A 35 5.61 -3.37 14.31
C ALA A 35 4.70 -3.29 13.06
N PRO A 36 3.41 -3.00 13.24
CA PRO A 36 2.47 -2.91 12.13
C PRO A 36 2.81 -1.74 11.21
N LEU A 37 2.60 -1.91 9.91
CA LEU A 37 2.83 -0.86 8.92
C LEU A 37 1.75 0.22 9.02
N ALA A 38 2.18 1.46 9.20
CA ALA A 38 1.33 2.64 9.11
C ALA A 38 1.39 3.20 7.69
N MET A 39 0.29 3.16 6.95
CA MET A 39 0.21 3.63 5.57
C MET A 39 -0.75 4.81 5.47
N ALA A 40 -0.25 5.97 5.00
CA ALA A 40 -1.08 7.15 4.75
C ALA A 40 -1.77 7.01 3.39
N HIS A 41 -3.10 6.88 3.40
CA HIS A 41 -3.94 6.72 2.20
C HIS A 41 -3.98 8.01 1.41
N ARG A 42 -3.36 8.03 0.23
CA ARG A 42 -3.22 9.22 -0.64
C ARG A 42 -2.55 10.40 0.07
N GLY A 43 -1.63 10.14 1.02
CA GLY A 43 -1.04 11.13 1.91
C GLY A 43 -1.89 11.44 3.15
N PHE A 44 -1.72 12.63 3.71
CA PHE A 44 -2.52 13.13 4.84
C PHE A 44 -3.02 14.55 4.57
N SER A 45 -4.33 14.72 4.53
CA SER A 45 -4.97 16.03 4.43
C SER A 45 -6.36 15.97 5.07
N LEU A 46 -6.66 16.94 5.91
CA LEU A 46 -8.02 17.15 6.44
C LEU A 46 -8.87 18.01 5.50
N ASP A 47 -8.25 18.65 4.50
CA ASP A 47 -8.86 19.57 3.57
C ASP A 47 -9.17 18.93 2.20
N GLY A 48 -9.10 17.61 2.10
CA GLY A 48 -9.43 16.88 0.87
C GLY A 48 -8.38 16.97 -0.24
N LEU A 49 -7.11 17.28 0.09
CA LEU A 49 -6.00 17.38 -0.85
C LEU A 49 -5.36 16.00 -1.15
N GLU A 50 -6.17 14.96 -1.29
CA GLU A 50 -5.73 13.59 -1.58
C GLU A 50 -4.77 13.51 -2.78
N ASN A 51 -3.75 12.66 -2.73
CA ASN A 51 -2.77 12.45 -3.81
C ASN A 51 -1.99 13.71 -4.23
N SER A 52 -1.92 14.77 -3.39
CA SER A 52 -1.10 15.96 -3.64
C SER A 52 0.27 15.88 -2.97
N MET A 53 1.23 16.65 -3.47
CA MET A 53 2.55 16.75 -2.81
C MET A 53 2.45 17.32 -1.40
N ALA A 54 1.50 18.23 -1.15
CA ALA A 54 1.22 18.75 0.19
C ALA A 54 0.76 17.65 1.14
N ALA A 55 -0.17 16.78 0.71
CA ALA A 55 -0.65 15.65 1.52
C ALA A 55 0.46 14.61 1.79
N PHE A 56 1.30 14.31 0.79
CA PHE A 56 2.42 13.39 0.99
C PHE A 56 3.45 13.95 1.98
N ARG A 57 3.79 15.23 1.85
CA ARG A 57 4.70 15.92 2.77
C ARG A 57 4.16 15.90 4.20
N ALA A 58 2.88 16.25 4.40
CA ALA A 58 2.24 16.22 5.71
C ALA A 58 2.29 14.82 6.36
N ALA A 59 2.11 13.75 5.58
CA ALA A 59 2.26 12.38 6.09
C ALA A 59 3.71 12.06 6.50
N VAL A 60 4.69 12.46 5.68
CA VAL A 60 6.12 12.25 5.97
C VAL A 60 6.56 13.06 7.19
N ASP A 61 6.10 14.30 7.32
CA ASP A 61 6.38 15.17 8.49
C ASP A 61 5.78 14.60 9.79
N LEU A 62 4.67 13.86 9.71
CA LEU A 62 4.15 13.06 10.83
C LEU A 62 5.04 11.84 11.16
N GLY A 63 5.99 11.46 10.31
CA GLY A 63 6.88 10.32 10.48
C GLY A 63 6.47 9.06 9.72
N PHE A 64 5.46 9.13 8.83
CA PHE A 64 5.08 7.98 8.00
C PHE A 64 6.19 7.61 7.02
N ARG A 65 6.49 6.32 6.94
CA ARG A 65 7.48 5.75 6.01
C ARG A 65 6.83 4.99 4.85
N HIS A 66 5.52 4.82 4.88
CA HIS A 66 4.74 4.19 3.81
C HIS A 66 3.62 5.13 3.38
N LEU A 67 3.64 5.50 2.12
CA LEU A 67 2.57 6.25 1.47
C LEU A 67 1.80 5.32 0.54
N GLU A 68 0.49 5.40 0.58
CA GLU A 68 -0.35 4.79 -0.43
C GLU A 68 -0.74 5.86 -1.46
N THR A 69 -0.80 5.48 -2.73
CA THR A 69 -1.15 6.37 -3.83
C THR A 69 -1.71 5.60 -5.02
N ASP A 70 -2.43 6.31 -5.86
CA ASP A 70 -3.08 5.81 -7.06
C ASP A 70 -2.39 6.37 -8.31
N VAL A 71 -2.22 5.55 -9.35
CA VAL A 71 -1.59 5.99 -10.59
C VAL A 71 -2.50 5.86 -11.80
N HIS A 72 -2.52 6.91 -12.61
CA HIS A 72 -3.08 6.96 -13.95
C HIS A 72 -2.02 7.42 -14.96
N THR A 73 -2.26 7.14 -16.24
CA THR A 73 -1.37 7.60 -17.33
C THR A 73 -2.16 8.47 -18.29
N THR A 74 -1.61 9.64 -18.63
CA THR A 74 -2.18 10.57 -19.61
C THR A 74 -2.13 10.02 -21.04
N ALA A 75 -2.81 10.67 -21.98
CA ALA A 75 -2.84 10.25 -23.39
C ALA A 75 -1.44 10.20 -24.04
N ASP A 76 -0.52 11.04 -23.59
CA ASP A 76 0.87 11.12 -24.04
C ASP A 76 1.86 10.35 -23.16
N GLY A 77 1.36 9.45 -22.28
CA GLY A 77 2.18 8.48 -21.58
C GLY A 77 2.80 8.95 -20.24
N VAL A 78 2.40 10.09 -19.70
CA VAL A 78 2.93 10.61 -18.43
C VAL A 78 2.18 10.00 -17.24
N LEU A 79 2.93 9.44 -16.29
CA LEU A 79 2.38 8.82 -15.07
C LEU A 79 2.10 9.89 -14.00
N VAL A 80 0.83 9.99 -13.59
CA VAL A 80 0.33 10.99 -12.64
C VAL A 80 -0.30 10.31 -11.42
N LEU A 81 -0.32 11.02 -10.28
CA LEU A 81 -0.91 10.55 -9.03
C LEU A 81 -2.32 11.07 -8.88
N PHE A 82 -3.30 10.19 -9.05
CA PHE A 82 -4.70 10.56 -8.99
C PHE A 82 -5.60 9.33 -8.80
N HIS A 83 -6.69 9.47 -8.04
CA HIS A 83 -7.55 8.31 -7.74
C HIS A 83 -8.57 8.00 -8.83
N ASP A 84 -9.33 9.01 -9.25
CA ASP A 84 -10.46 8.84 -10.15
C ASP A 84 -10.00 8.73 -11.61
N LYS A 85 -10.80 8.12 -12.45
CA LYS A 85 -10.53 8.08 -13.90
C LYS A 85 -10.67 9.44 -14.56
N THR A 86 -11.43 10.35 -13.93
CA THR A 86 -11.73 11.70 -14.44
C THR A 86 -11.36 12.75 -13.41
N LEU A 87 -11.06 13.95 -13.87
CA LEU A 87 -10.64 15.08 -13.04
C LEU A 87 -11.78 15.71 -12.21
N ASP A 88 -13.01 15.36 -12.50
CA ASP A 88 -14.25 16.10 -12.16
C ASP A 88 -14.53 16.26 -10.67
N ARG A 89 -14.18 15.28 -9.83
CA ARG A 89 -14.57 15.25 -8.41
C ARG A 89 -13.79 16.23 -7.54
N VAL A 90 -12.50 16.30 -7.74
CA VAL A 90 -11.58 17.02 -6.83
C VAL A 90 -10.83 18.18 -7.50
N THR A 91 -11.10 18.45 -8.80
CA THR A 91 -10.50 19.57 -9.51
C THR A 91 -11.54 20.41 -10.25
N GLN A 92 -11.14 21.58 -10.73
CA GLN A 92 -11.97 22.45 -11.58
C GLN A 92 -12.01 22.00 -13.04
N GLU A 93 -11.05 21.14 -13.46
CA GLU A 93 -10.99 20.59 -14.81
C GLU A 93 -11.88 19.35 -14.95
N ARG A 94 -12.18 18.99 -16.19
CA ARG A 94 -13.05 17.85 -16.52
C ARG A 94 -12.39 16.96 -17.56
N GLY A 95 -12.83 15.71 -17.56
CA GLY A 95 -12.45 14.76 -18.57
C GLY A 95 -11.62 13.60 -17.99
N ARG A 96 -11.46 12.59 -18.82
CA ARG A 96 -10.78 11.35 -18.44
C ARG A 96 -9.27 11.52 -18.63
N ILE A 97 -8.49 11.26 -17.59
CA ILE A 97 -7.03 11.42 -17.59
C ILE A 97 -6.37 10.71 -18.78
N ALA A 98 -6.79 9.49 -19.07
CA ALA A 98 -6.23 8.69 -20.18
C ALA A 98 -6.49 9.28 -21.58
N ASP A 99 -7.40 10.22 -21.71
CA ASP A 99 -7.78 10.87 -22.98
C ASP A 99 -7.20 12.29 -23.08
N LEU A 100 -6.55 12.79 -22.04
CA LEU A 100 -6.01 14.15 -21.95
C LEU A 100 -4.46 14.11 -22.00
N PRO A 101 -3.83 15.08 -22.72
CA PRO A 101 -2.38 15.24 -22.66
C PRO A 101 -1.96 15.77 -21.29
N ALA A 102 -0.73 15.44 -20.88
CA ALA A 102 -0.16 15.87 -19.59
C ALA A 102 -0.25 17.39 -19.36
N ALA A 103 -0.04 18.20 -20.40
CA ALA A 103 -0.16 19.64 -20.33
C ALA A 103 -1.58 20.13 -19.92
N THR A 104 -2.62 19.36 -20.24
CA THR A 104 -3.99 19.64 -19.78
C THR A 104 -4.17 19.23 -18.34
N VAL A 105 -3.72 18.02 -17.97
CA VAL A 105 -3.78 17.52 -16.59
C VAL A 105 -3.01 18.42 -15.63
N ALA A 106 -1.86 18.96 -16.05
CA ALA A 106 -1.04 19.89 -15.28
C ALA A 106 -1.71 21.23 -14.92
N ARG A 107 -2.80 21.61 -15.61
CA ARG A 107 -3.61 22.80 -15.26
C ARG A 107 -4.60 22.54 -14.13
N ALA A 108 -4.97 21.28 -13.93
CA ALA A 108 -5.90 20.91 -12.87
C ALA A 108 -5.31 21.17 -11.48
N ARG A 109 -6.19 21.55 -10.55
CA ARG A 109 -5.82 21.82 -9.15
C ARG A 109 -6.72 21.03 -8.22
N ILE A 110 -6.13 20.10 -7.49
CA ILE A 110 -6.80 19.36 -6.41
C ILE A 110 -7.21 20.35 -5.33
N GLY A 111 -8.49 20.33 -4.93
CA GLY A 111 -9.01 21.29 -3.95
C GLY A 111 -8.89 22.76 -4.40
N GLY A 112 -8.69 23.02 -5.68
CA GLY A 112 -8.51 24.37 -6.23
C GLY A 112 -7.10 24.95 -6.04
N THR A 113 -6.19 24.26 -5.35
CA THR A 113 -4.86 24.80 -4.98
C THR A 113 -3.70 23.93 -5.44
N GLU A 114 -3.73 22.63 -5.19
CA GLU A 114 -2.59 21.75 -5.41
C GLU A 114 -2.55 21.20 -6.85
N PRO A 115 -1.40 21.23 -7.53
CA PRO A 115 -1.26 20.56 -8.81
C PRO A 115 -1.38 19.03 -8.65
N ILE A 116 -1.80 18.34 -9.71
CA ILE A 116 -1.71 16.87 -9.78
C ILE A 116 -0.24 16.50 -9.94
N PRO A 117 0.35 15.73 -8.98
CA PRO A 117 1.78 15.42 -9.05
C PRO A 117 2.08 14.39 -10.14
N LEU A 118 3.30 14.47 -10.68
CA LEU A 118 3.89 13.39 -11.44
C LEU A 118 4.44 12.32 -10.47
N PHE A 119 4.43 11.07 -10.92
CA PHE A 119 5.05 9.99 -10.15
C PHE A 119 6.55 10.25 -9.88
N GLU A 120 7.25 10.81 -10.86
CA GLU A 120 8.65 11.17 -10.78
C GLU A 120 8.92 12.24 -9.69
N GLU A 121 8.00 13.18 -9.49
CA GLU A 121 8.11 14.20 -8.44
C GLU A 121 8.01 13.58 -7.04
N LEU A 122 7.10 12.61 -6.85
CA LEU A 122 6.95 11.92 -5.58
C LEU A 122 8.22 11.14 -5.20
N ILE A 123 8.76 10.34 -6.12
CA ILE A 123 9.94 9.50 -5.84
C ILE A 123 11.21 10.32 -5.63
N ALA A 124 11.33 11.47 -6.30
CA ALA A 124 12.44 12.41 -6.15
C ALA A 124 12.36 13.16 -4.81
N ALA A 125 11.16 13.59 -4.40
CA ALA A 125 10.97 14.34 -3.15
C ALA A 125 11.15 13.46 -1.90
N PHE A 126 10.85 12.16 -1.97
CA PHE A 126 10.86 11.25 -0.83
C PHE A 126 11.63 9.96 -1.15
N PRO A 127 12.97 10.02 -1.28
CA PRO A 127 13.79 8.88 -1.70
C PRO A 127 13.75 7.68 -0.75
N ASP A 128 13.48 7.91 0.54
CA ASP A 128 13.49 6.87 1.58
C ASP A 128 12.10 6.28 1.89
N VAL A 129 11.04 6.87 1.31
CA VAL A 129 9.67 6.42 1.55
C VAL A 129 9.32 5.22 0.68
N ARG A 130 8.58 4.28 1.24
CA ARG A 130 8.01 3.14 0.53
C ARG A 130 6.62 3.48 0.01
N LEU A 131 6.31 3.02 -1.19
CA LEU A 131 5.09 3.36 -1.91
C LEU A 131 4.21 2.12 -2.11
N ASN A 132 2.97 2.19 -1.64
CA ASN A 132 1.91 1.26 -1.99
C ASN A 132 1.13 1.88 -3.16
N ILE A 133 1.27 1.32 -4.36
CA ILE A 133 0.82 1.93 -5.61
C ILE A 133 -0.35 1.15 -6.20
N ASP A 134 -1.56 1.74 -6.19
CA ASP A 134 -2.72 1.16 -6.88
C ASP A 134 -2.74 1.55 -8.37
N VAL A 135 -2.56 0.56 -9.23
CA VAL A 135 -2.58 0.71 -10.69
C VAL A 135 -4.03 0.76 -11.16
N LYS A 136 -4.53 1.95 -11.55
CA LYS A 136 -5.95 2.19 -11.83
C LYS A 136 -6.40 1.76 -13.23
N ASP A 137 -5.53 1.84 -14.23
CA ASP A 137 -5.86 1.52 -15.62
C ASP A 137 -4.76 0.70 -16.33
N TRP A 138 -5.05 0.27 -17.56
CA TRP A 138 -4.11 -0.53 -18.34
C TRP A 138 -2.98 0.31 -18.93
N ASN A 139 -3.20 1.60 -19.20
CA ASN A 139 -2.18 2.48 -19.75
C ASN A 139 -1.04 2.69 -18.75
N SER A 140 -1.34 2.57 -17.44
CA SER A 140 -0.36 2.72 -16.37
C SER A 140 0.53 1.49 -16.16
N VAL A 141 0.26 0.37 -16.83
CA VAL A 141 1.02 -0.88 -16.65
C VAL A 141 2.46 -0.70 -17.10
N ASP A 142 2.66 -0.30 -18.35
CA ASP A 142 3.99 -0.17 -18.94
C ASP A 142 4.74 1.04 -18.39
N ALA A 143 4.01 2.15 -18.15
CA ALA A 143 4.58 3.36 -17.57
C ALA A 143 5.13 3.13 -16.17
N LEU A 144 4.36 2.44 -15.30
CA LEU A 144 4.80 2.12 -13.94
C LEU A 144 5.95 1.11 -13.94
N ALA A 145 5.87 0.04 -14.75
CA ALA A 145 6.95 -0.93 -14.84
C ALA A 145 8.26 -0.26 -15.27
N SER A 146 8.21 0.60 -16.29
CA SER A 146 9.36 1.36 -16.77
C SER A 146 9.91 2.33 -15.70
N ALA A 147 9.04 2.97 -14.90
CA ALA A 147 9.48 3.83 -13.82
C ALA A 147 10.16 3.04 -12.69
N ILE A 148 9.60 1.88 -12.30
CA ILE A 148 10.21 0.99 -11.29
C ILE A 148 11.60 0.55 -11.72
N GLU A 149 11.77 0.13 -12.98
CA GLU A 149 13.08 -0.28 -13.53
C GLU A 149 14.06 0.90 -13.55
N ARG A 150 13.68 2.01 -14.16
CA ARG A 150 14.53 3.19 -14.37
C ARG A 150 15.08 3.75 -13.06
N HIS A 151 14.27 3.74 -12.00
CA HIS A 151 14.64 4.27 -10.69
C HIS A 151 14.98 3.20 -9.65
N ALA A 152 15.11 1.93 -10.07
CA ALA A 152 15.46 0.79 -9.22
C ALA A 152 14.56 0.67 -7.95
N LEU A 153 13.25 0.93 -8.09
CA LEU A 153 12.30 1.01 -6.97
C LEU A 153 11.81 -0.33 -6.43
N HIS A 154 12.32 -1.45 -6.90
CA HIS A 154 11.83 -2.81 -6.59
C HIS A 154 11.65 -3.07 -5.09
N ASP A 155 12.58 -2.59 -4.26
CA ASP A 155 12.56 -2.81 -2.80
C ASP A 155 11.71 -1.77 -2.05
N ARG A 156 11.28 -0.70 -2.76
CA ARG A 156 10.53 0.42 -2.20
C ARG A 156 9.05 0.42 -2.59
N VAL A 157 8.64 -0.43 -3.54
CA VAL A 157 7.25 -0.43 -4.02
C VAL A 157 6.52 -1.71 -3.69
N LEU A 158 5.23 -1.57 -3.39
CA LEU A 158 4.25 -2.63 -3.41
C LEU A 158 3.24 -2.30 -4.51
N VAL A 159 3.18 -3.17 -5.52
CA VAL A 159 2.25 -3.01 -6.63
C VAL A 159 0.90 -3.58 -6.24
N ALA A 160 -0.09 -2.72 -6.13
CA ALA A 160 -1.49 -3.03 -5.88
C ALA A 160 -2.33 -2.81 -7.13
N SER A 161 -3.43 -3.50 -7.25
CA SER A 161 -4.54 -3.20 -8.17
C SER A 161 -5.76 -4.01 -7.80
N PHE A 162 -6.95 -3.45 -7.95
CA PHE A 162 -8.19 -4.22 -7.91
C PHE A 162 -8.22 -5.32 -8.98
N SER A 163 -7.48 -5.14 -10.09
CA SER A 163 -7.32 -6.14 -11.14
C SER A 163 -6.05 -6.98 -10.95
N ASP A 164 -6.21 -8.26 -10.58
CA ASP A 164 -5.09 -9.21 -10.51
C ASP A 164 -4.32 -9.31 -11.83
N ARG A 165 -5.00 -9.10 -12.97
CA ARG A 165 -4.36 -9.13 -14.31
C ARG A 165 -3.43 -7.93 -14.50
N ARG A 166 -3.87 -6.71 -14.12
CA ARG A 166 -3.04 -5.48 -14.20
C ARG A 166 -1.82 -5.58 -13.32
N ARG A 167 -2.01 -5.92 -12.04
CA ARG A 167 -0.90 -6.14 -11.11
C ARG A 167 0.14 -7.11 -11.67
N ARG A 168 -0.31 -8.28 -12.14
CA ARG A 168 0.59 -9.28 -12.73
C ARG A 168 1.27 -8.78 -14.00
N ALA A 169 0.61 -7.94 -14.79
CA ALA A 169 1.18 -7.37 -16.00
C ALA A 169 2.35 -6.42 -15.68
N VAL A 170 2.24 -5.60 -14.62
CA VAL A 170 3.37 -4.79 -14.12
C VAL A 170 4.50 -5.71 -13.63
N LEU A 171 4.20 -6.61 -12.68
CA LEU A 171 5.24 -7.45 -12.04
C LEU A 171 6.00 -8.36 -13.02
N ARG A 172 5.39 -8.77 -14.14
CA ARG A 172 6.04 -9.60 -15.16
C ARG A 172 7.06 -8.86 -16.02
N GLN A 173 6.98 -7.55 -16.05
CA GLN A 173 7.92 -6.71 -16.83
C GLN A 173 9.17 -6.35 -16.03
N LEU A 174 9.17 -6.62 -14.71
CA LEU A 174 10.28 -6.26 -13.84
C LEU A 174 11.42 -7.28 -13.93
N SER A 175 12.63 -6.77 -13.98
CA SER A 175 13.88 -7.56 -14.04
C SER A 175 14.14 -8.34 -12.75
N ARG A 176 13.62 -7.86 -11.61
CA ARG A 176 13.67 -8.54 -10.32
C ARG A 176 12.34 -8.37 -9.55
N PRO A 177 12.04 -9.22 -8.57
CA PRO A 177 10.78 -9.15 -7.84
C PRO A 177 10.55 -7.79 -7.16
N ALA A 178 9.30 -7.33 -7.18
CA ALA A 178 8.79 -6.28 -6.30
C ALA A 178 7.63 -6.83 -5.47
N ALA A 179 7.29 -6.18 -4.36
CA ALA A 179 6.16 -6.60 -3.54
C ALA A 179 4.83 -6.42 -4.31
N GLY A 180 3.87 -7.30 -4.05
CA GLY A 180 2.54 -7.21 -4.65
C GLY A 180 1.44 -7.54 -3.66
N SER A 181 0.26 -6.91 -3.82
CA SER A 181 -0.94 -7.25 -3.06
C SER A 181 -1.95 -8.01 -3.91
N ALA A 182 -2.85 -8.77 -3.27
CA ALA A 182 -3.94 -9.46 -3.94
C ALA A 182 -4.95 -8.47 -4.53
N GLY A 183 -5.41 -8.73 -5.76
CA GLY A 183 -6.54 -8.04 -6.35
C GLY A 183 -7.89 -8.63 -5.89
N THR A 184 -8.98 -8.13 -6.47
CA THR A 184 -10.34 -8.51 -6.04
C THR A 184 -10.60 -10.00 -6.13
N VAL A 185 -10.22 -10.65 -7.23
CA VAL A 185 -10.48 -12.09 -7.42
C VAL A 185 -9.65 -12.92 -6.45
N SER A 186 -8.36 -12.62 -6.29
CA SER A 186 -7.49 -13.31 -5.35
C SER A 186 -7.97 -13.16 -3.91
N ASN A 187 -8.37 -11.95 -3.49
CA ASN A 187 -8.96 -11.70 -2.18
C ASN A 187 -10.27 -12.48 -1.98
N ALA A 188 -11.18 -12.44 -2.96
CA ALA A 188 -12.45 -13.17 -2.90
C ALA A 188 -12.23 -14.69 -2.76
N VAL A 189 -11.34 -15.26 -3.56
CA VAL A 189 -10.97 -16.69 -3.46
C VAL A 189 -10.45 -17.00 -2.05
N PHE A 190 -9.57 -16.17 -1.49
CA PHE A 190 -9.00 -16.40 -0.16
C PHE A 190 -10.04 -16.27 0.96
N VAL A 191 -10.96 -15.31 0.85
CA VAL A 191 -12.03 -15.08 1.84
C VAL A 191 -13.06 -16.19 1.79
N LEU A 192 -13.55 -16.56 0.60
CA LEU A 192 -14.68 -17.46 0.42
C LEU A 192 -14.28 -18.96 0.51
N LEU A 193 -13.17 -19.32 -0.12
CA LEU A 193 -12.74 -20.72 -0.17
C LEU A 193 -11.84 -21.11 1.00
N GLY A 194 -11.11 -20.15 1.56
CA GLY A 194 -10.17 -20.41 2.65
C GLY A 194 -10.77 -21.08 3.90
N PRO A 195 -12.02 -20.77 4.31
CA PRO A 195 -12.66 -21.46 5.45
C PRO A 195 -13.09 -22.90 5.18
N VAL A 196 -13.38 -23.26 3.92
CA VAL A 196 -14.03 -24.54 3.56
C VAL A 196 -13.10 -25.54 2.87
N LEU A 197 -11.97 -25.07 2.31
CA LEU A 197 -11.04 -25.99 1.65
C LEU A 197 -10.07 -26.62 2.65
N PRO A 198 -9.77 -27.93 2.49
CA PRO A 198 -8.68 -28.56 3.20
C PRO A 198 -7.35 -27.80 3.00
N ALA A 199 -6.49 -27.77 4.02
CA ALA A 199 -5.25 -26.99 3.99
C ALA A 199 -4.35 -27.32 2.79
N THR A 200 -4.29 -28.59 2.37
CA THR A 200 -3.51 -29.05 1.21
C THR A 200 -4.05 -28.47 -0.10
N LEU A 201 -5.37 -28.51 -0.30
CA LEU A 201 -6.01 -27.99 -1.50
C LEU A 201 -5.97 -26.44 -1.51
N MET A 202 -6.18 -25.81 -0.34
CA MET A 202 -6.02 -24.36 -0.21
C MET A 202 -4.58 -23.95 -0.52
N GLY A 203 -3.57 -24.72 -0.12
CA GLY A 203 -2.17 -24.47 -0.47
C GLY A 203 -1.89 -24.51 -1.97
N PHE A 204 -2.55 -25.40 -2.72
CA PHE A 204 -2.45 -25.45 -4.19
C PHE A 204 -3.15 -24.24 -4.85
N VAL A 205 -4.37 -23.93 -4.44
CA VAL A 205 -5.15 -22.78 -4.93
C VAL A 205 -4.41 -21.47 -4.61
N ALA A 206 -3.91 -21.33 -3.38
CA ALA A 206 -3.16 -20.15 -2.96
C ALA A 206 -1.90 -19.94 -3.80
N ARG A 207 -1.09 -20.97 -4.00
CA ARG A 207 0.12 -20.87 -4.84
C ARG A 207 -0.17 -20.35 -6.24
N ARG A 208 -1.29 -20.75 -6.85
CA ARG A 208 -1.65 -20.33 -8.20
C ARG A 208 -2.34 -18.96 -8.23
N ALA A 209 -3.28 -18.70 -7.31
CA ALA A 209 -4.03 -17.44 -7.23
C ALA A 209 -3.18 -16.28 -6.68
N LEU A 210 -2.28 -16.60 -5.72
CA LEU A 210 -1.49 -15.62 -4.98
C LEU A 210 -0.03 -15.52 -5.48
N GLN A 211 0.24 -15.94 -6.71
CA GLN A 211 1.58 -15.81 -7.28
C GLN A 211 2.01 -14.33 -7.32
N GLY A 212 3.16 -14.01 -6.72
CA GLY A 212 3.66 -12.64 -6.57
C GLY A 212 2.83 -11.78 -5.61
N VAL A 213 2.05 -12.41 -4.71
CA VAL A 213 1.31 -11.74 -3.64
C VAL A 213 2.06 -11.92 -2.34
N HIS A 214 2.29 -10.82 -1.64
CA HIS A 214 2.93 -10.75 -0.34
C HIS A 214 1.96 -10.23 0.73
N ALA A 215 0.90 -9.51 0.31
CA ALA A 215 -0.09 -8.94 1.22
C ALA A 215 -1.52 -9.11 0.68
N LEU A 216 -2.47 -9.32 1.58
CA LEU A 216 -3.89 -9.20 1.34
C LEU A 216 -4.32 -7.81 1.81
N GLN A 217 -4.69 -6.94 0.87
CA GLN A 217 -5.21 -5.61 1.18
C GLN A 217 -6.74 -5.66 1.07
N VAL A 218 -7.43 -5.58 2.20
CA VAL A 218 -8.86 -5.84 2.31
C VAL A 218 -9.59 -4.78 3.14
N PRO A 219 -10.87 -4.51 2.84
CA PRO A 219 -11.71 -3.72 3.73
C PRO A 219 -12.06 -4.53 4.98
N VAL A 220 -12.39 -3.84 6.07
CA VAL A 220 -12.90 -4.48 7.30
C VAL A 220 -14.12 -5.36 7.00
N ARG A 221 -15.03 -4.84 6.17
CA ARG A 221 -16.28 -5.50 5.74
C ARG A 221 -16.49 -5.28 4.24
N TYR A 222 -17.16 -6.24 3.61
CA TYR A 222 -17.69 -6.10 2.25
C TYR A 222 -19.20 -6.34 2.29
N GLY A 223 -19.98 -5.28 2.22
CA GLY A 223 -21.41 -5.32 2.49
C GLY A 223 -21.70 -5.87 3.89
N ALA A 224 -22.51 -6.92 3.99
CA ALA A 224 -22.84 -7.60 5.25
C ALA A 224 -21.73 -8.52 5.78
N VAL A 225 -20.76 -8.89 4.94
CA VAL A 225 -19.71 -9.85 5.27
C VAL A 225 -18.57 -9.18 6.02
N THR A 226 -18.23 -9.65 7.22
CA THR A 226 -16.99 -9.27 7.93
C THR A 226 -15.82 -10.04 7.32
N VAL A 227 -14.90 -9.32 6.68
CA VAL A 227 -13.72 -9.91 6.01
C VAL A 227 -12.61 -10.17 7.02
N VAL A 228 -12.27 -9.16 7.83
CA VAL A 228 -11.16 -9.27 8.79
C VAL A 228 -11.64 -9.91 10.08
N THR A 229 -11.36 -11.19 10.20
CA THR A 229 -11.67 -12.02 11.37
C THR A 229 -10.40 -12.68 11.91
N PRO A 230 -10.37 -13.15 13.18
CA PRO A 230 -9.20 -13.89 13.70
C PRO A 230 -8.81 -15.10 12.83
N GLY A 231 -9.81 -15.79 12.27
CA GLY A 231 -9.59 -16.93 11.37
C GLY A 231 -8.96 -16.52 10.04
N PHE A 232 -9.34 -15.36 9.49
CA PHE A 232 -8.78 -14.80 8.27
C PHE A 232 -7.30 -14.43 8.48
N VAL A 233 -6.97 -13.69 9.53
CA VAL A 233 -5.60 -13.25 9.84
C VAL A 233 -4.69 -14.46 10.05
N ARG A 234 -5.07 -15.40 10.94
CA ARG A 234 -4.27 -16.62 11.16
C ARG A 234 -4.07 -17.44 9.89
N ARG A 235 -5.05 -17.48 8.99
CA ARG A 235 -4.92 -18.19 7.72
C ARG A 235 -3.95 -17.47 6.79
N ALA A 236 -4.01 -16.14 6.68
CA ALA A 236 -3.06 -15.35 5.90
C ALA A 236 -1.63 -15.59 6.36
N HIS A 237 -1.38 -15.50 7.66
CA HIS A 237 -0.06 -15.71 8.26
C HIS A 237 0.47 -17.13 8.01
N ARG A 238 -0.37 -18.17 8.09
CA ARG A 238 0.03 -19.55 7.73
C ARG A 238 0.49 -19.71 6.29
N HIS A 239 0.05 -18.83 5.40
CA HIS A 239 0.50 -18.78 4.00
C HIS A 239 1.63 -17.76 3.75
N GLY A 240 2.18 -17.17 4.81
CA GLY A 240 3.25 -16.16 4.72
C GLY A 240 2.78 -14.82 4.14
N LEU A 241 1.48 -14.52 4.22
CA LEU A 241 0.88 -13.30 3.69
C LEU A 241 0.63 -12.30 4.81
N GLN A 242 0.95 -11.03 4.56
CA GLN A 242 0.54 -9.93 5.42
C GLN A 242 -0.93 -9.55 5.19
N VAL A 243 -1.56 -8.99 6.21
CA VAL A 243 -2.92 -8.46 6.15
C VAL A 243 -2.87 -6.96 6.38
N HIS A 244 -3.19 -6.18 5.34
CA HIS A 244 -3.34 -4.73 5.42
C HIS A 244 -4.81 -4.36 5.29
N VAL A 245 -5.30 -3.50 6.18
CA VAL A 245 -6.73 -3.15 6.22
C VAL A 245 -6.95 -1.70 5.83
N TRP A 246 -7.86 -1.44 4.89
CA TRP A 246 -8.21 -0.13 4.35
C TRP A 246 -9.72 0.11 4.36
N THR A 247 -10.24 1.32 4.39
CA THR A 247 -9.62 2.52 4.92
C THR A 247 -10.12 2.69 6.35
N VAL A 248 -9.23 2.75 7.33
CA VAL A 248 -9.58 2.70 8.75
C VAL A 248 -9.28 4.05 9.40
N ASN A 249 -10.34 4.80 9.78
CA ASN A 249 -10.22 6.17 10.24
C ASN A 249 -10.64 6.38 11.72
N LYS A 250 -11.08 5.32 12.41
CA LYS A 250 -11.54 5.39 13.80
C LYS A 250 -10.54 4.72 14.74
N PRO A 251 -10.05 5.40 15.80
CA PRO A 251 -9.07 4.81 16.73
C PRO A 251 -9.52 3.48 17.35
N ALA A 252 -10.78 3.38 17.78
CA ALA A 252 -11.30 2.13 18.34
C ALA A 252 -11.22 0.95 17.36
N GLU A 253 -11.44 1.20 16.05
CA GLU A 253 -11.31 0.17 15.02
C GLU A 253 -9.83 -0.15 14.73
N MET A 254 -8.94 0.86 14.78
CA MET A 254 -7.49 0.65 14.68
C MET A 254 -7.00 -0.27 15.80
N HIS A 255 -7.34 0.03 17.06
CA HIS A 255 -7.00 -0.83 18.21
C HIS A 255 -7.53 -2.26 18.03
N ARG A 256 -8.81 -2.40 17.67
CA ARG A 256 -9.43 -3.73 17.46
C ARG A 256 -8.72 -4.55 16.39
N LEU A 257 -8.35 -3.93 15.27
CA LEU A 257 -7.66 -4.62 14.17
C LEU A 257 -6.23 -5.01 14.56
N LEU A 258 -5.51 -4.14 15.25
CA LEU A 258 -4.18 -4.42 15.77
C LEU A 258 -4.21 -5.57 16.80
N ASP A 259 -5.24 -5.65 17.63
CA ASP A 259 -5.45 -6.78 18.56
C ASP A 259 -5.75 -8.10 17.83
N LEU A 260 -6.33 -8.04 16.63
CA LEU A 260 -6.49 -9.21 15.76
C LEU A 260 -5.18 -9.66 15.09
N GLY A 261 -4.11 -8.86 15.20
CA GLY A 261 -2.81 -9.15 14.63
C GLY A 261 -2.70 -8.80 13.14
N VAL A 262 -3.41 -7.76 12.64
CA VAL A 262 -3.19 -7.29 11.27
C VAL A 262 -1.81 -6.65 11.15
N ASP A 263 -1.18 -6.78 9.98
CA ASP A 263 0.19 -6.36 9.73
C ASP A 263 0.30 -4.91 9.27
N GLY A 264 -0.82 -4.28 8.90
CA GLY A 264 -0.81 -2.88 8.49
C GLY A 264 -2.20 -2.25 8.42
N ILE A 265 -2.22 -0.94 8.60
CA ILE A 265 -3.42 -0.10 8.49
C ILE A 265 -3.18 0.98 7.46
N VAL A 266 -4.11 1.13 6.52
CA VAL A 266 -4.20 2.21 5.55
C VAL A 266 -5.29 3.18 6.01
N THR A 267 -4.96 4.46 6.17
CA THR A 267 -5.85 5.46 6.80
C THR A 267 -5.76 6.83 6.14
N ASP A 268 -6.89 7.56 6.11
CA ASP A 268 -6.92 9.00 5.82
C ASP A 268 -6.56 9.84 7.05
N ARG A 269 -6.59 9.22 8.25
CA ARG A 269 -6.33 9.85 9.54
C ARG A 269 -4.95 9.41 10.07
N ALA A 270 -3.90 9.83 9.34
CA ALA A 270 -2.52 9.57 9.72
C ALA A 270 -2.21 10.09 11.14
N ASP A 271 -2.76 11.23 11.52
CA ASP A 271 -2.68 11.81 12.87
C ASP A 271 -3.18 10.83 13.94
N LEU A 272 -4.36 10.24 13.75
CA LEU A 272 -4.95 9.30 14.71
C LEU A 272 -4.21 7.97 14.74
N LEU A 273 -3.79 7.45 13.58
CA LEU A 273 -3.04 6.20 13.54
C LEU A 273 -1.68 6.32 14.24
N LYS A 274 -0.99 7.46 14.06
CA LYS A 274 0.24 7.76 14.81
C LYS A 274 0.00 7.73 16.31
N THR A 275 -1.07 8.39 16.79
CA THR A 275 -1.43 8.39 18.21
C THR A 275 -1.66 6.98 18.72
N VAL A 276 -2.50 6.18 18.05
CA VAL A 276 -2.79 4.80 18.42
C VAL A 276 -1.52 3.94 18.50
N LEU A 277 -0.63 4.04 17.51
CA LEU A 277 0.61 3.25 17.49
C LEU A 277 1.61 3.72 18.56
N THR A 278 1.63 5.02 18.87
CA THR A 278 2.45 5.57 19.96
C THR A 278 1.96 5.07 21.32
N GLU A 279 0.66 5.10 21.58
CA GLU A 279 0.04 4.57 22.80
C GLU A 279 0.31 3.07 23.00
N ARG A 280 0.45 2.33 21.90
CA ARG A 280 0.78 0.90 21.89
C ARG A 280 2.29 0.61 21.95
N GLY A 281 3.13 1.63 21.93
CA GLY A 281 4.60 1.47 21.90
C GLY A 281 5.13 0.83 20.62
N THR A 282 4.38 0.93 19.49
CA THR A 282 4.72 0.32 18.21
C THR A 282 4.94 1.34 17.09
N TRP A 283 4.91 2.62 17.39
CA TRP A 283 5.33 3.68 16.47
C TRP A 283 6.87 3.73 16.43
N ALA A 284 7.47 3.55 15.25
CA ALA A 284 8.91 3.53 15.01
C ALA A 284 9.34 4.70 14.12
#